data_2235fa440f931bb6fb085a329120f29f
#
_entry.id   2235fa440f931bb6fb085a329120f29f
#
_cell.length_a   1.000
_cell.length_b   1.000
_cell.length_c   1.000
_cell.angle_alpha   90.00
_cell.angle_beta   90.00
_cell.angle_gamma   90.00
#
_symmetry.space_group_name_H-M   'P 1'
#
loop_
_entity.id
_entity.type
_entity.pdbx_description
1 polymer ?
#
loop_
_entity_poly.entity_id
_entity_poly.type
_entity_poly.pdbx_seq_one_letter_code
_entity_poly.pdbx_strand_id
1 'polypeptide(L)'
;MNEQDIQSIHQGPYKLVFVSSGGGTKAISDLLKVPGASQTILESYIPYSRKSMDEYLKIKPSYYCSLQTTINMAVTAFARAKKLAPDCDPKYLLGVAVTATLSTTYEKLGTHRFFICIQGYDATHVVSHYLTKGKRTRDSEERVVSDCLKRLIGIASGLDLELPDLAQEMSYEVVAAKQDWHDLENRHIDYVTESEAPTKLIFPGTFQPFHKGHLTIQKIAEEKIGVPATFEISICNVEKTLLSYYEIEKTLSQFRPGQNWVLTNAPTFVEKAAIFKQSTFVLGMDTLIRIFDPKFYESDKVMRSELKVFIENDIRFVVFGRQVGSQFMTLNDFLIPEEFKDRFIGITE
;
A
#
# COMPACT_ATOMS: atom_id res chain seq x y z
N MET A 1 -11.24 26.83 7.60
CA MET A 1 -9.91 26.96 8.23
C MET A 1 -9.40 28.37 7.99
N ASN A 2 -9.04 29.12 9.01
CA ASN A 2 -8.59 30.51 8.95
C ASN A 2 -7.04 30.60 8.88
N GLU A 3 -6.49 31.80 8.78
CA GLU A 3 -5.05 32.05 8.68
C GLU A 3 -4.30 31.68 9.98
N GLN A 4 -4.94 31.89 11.12
CA GLN A 4 -4.36 31.57 12.43
C GLN A 4 -4.17 30.05 12.63
N ASP A 5 -5.10 29.24 12.13
CA ASP A 5 -4.95 27.78 12.13
C ASP A 5 -3.74 27.34 11.29
N ILE A 6 -3.55 27.96 10.12
CA ILE A 6 -2.39 27.70 9.25
C ILE A 6 -1.10 28.13 9.95
N GLN A 7 -1.11 29.29 10.61
CA GLN A 7 0.03 29.75 11.39
C GLN A 7 0.41 28.77 12.49
N SER A 8 -0.58 28.16 13.16
CA SER A 8 -0.36 27.14 14.19
C SER A 8 0.30 25.89 13.61
N ILE A 9 -0.09 25.46 12.38
CA ILE A 9 0.60 24.35 11.68
C ILE A 9 2.06 24.72 11.45
N HIS A 10 2.35 25.93 10.95
CA HIS A 10 3.71 26.36 10.64
C HIS A 10 4.61 26.56 11.86
N GLN A 11 4.02 26.84 13.02
CA GLN A 11 4.73 26.94 14.30
C GLN A 11 4.95 25.57 14.96
N GLY A 12 4.27 24.55 14.50
CA GLY A 12 4.42 23.18 14.98
C GLY A 12 5.66 22.49 14.43
N PRO A 13 5.98 21.29 14.93
CA PRO A 13 7.15 20.54 14.51
C PRO A 13 6.97 19.79 13.18
N TYR A 14 5.75 19.75 12.65
CA TYR A 14 5.41 18.91 11.50
C TYR A 14 5.95 19.44 10.18
N LYS A 15 6.47 18.51 9.38
CA LYS A 15 6.93 18.76 8.01
C LYS A 15 6.22 17.80 7.05
N LEU A 16 5.89 18.29 5.85
CA LEU A 16 5.12 17.49 4.91
C LEU A 16 5.59 17.59 3.46
N VAL A 17 5.36 16.51 2.73
CA VAL A 17 5.34 16.49 1.27
C VAL A 17 3.90 16.41 0.81
N PHE A 18 3.52 17.33 -0.08
CA PHE A 18 2.15 17.50 -0.56
C PHE A 18 2.01 17.03 -2.01
N VAL A 19 1.00 16.21 -2.30
CA VAL A 19 0.75 15.70 -3.66
C VAL A 19 -0.71 15.85 -4.04
N SER A 20 -0.99 16.45 -5.17
CA SER A 20 -2.36 16.73 -5.61
C SER A 20 -2.58 16.37 -7.07
N SER A 21 -3.72 15.76 -7.39
CA SER A 21 -4.15 15.51 -8.76
C SER A 21 -5.67 15.73 -8.91
N GLY A 22 -6.05 16.53 -9.90
CA GLY A 22 -7.45 16.77 -10.24
C GLY A 22 -8.19 17.83 -9.40
N GLY A 23 -7.69 18.16 -8.19
CA GLY A 23 -8.23 19.19 -7.29
C GLY A 23 -7.44 19.25 -5.99
N GLY A 24 -7.71 20.25 -5.14
CA GLY A 24 -7.04 20.47 -3.86
C GLY A 24 -5.77 21.35 -3.95
N THR A 25 -5.44 21.89 -5.11
CA THR A 25 -4.25 22.72 -5.32
C THR A 25 -4.33 24.07 -4.59
N LYS A 26 -5.53 24.56 -4.33
CA LYS A 26 -5.72 25.78 -3.54
C LYS A 26 -5.22 25.59 -2.10
N ALA A 27 -5.25 24.38 -1.54
CA ALA A 27 -4.75 24.12 -0.19
C ALA A 27 -3.25 24.45 -0.07
N ILE A 28 -2.41 24.00 -1.02
CA ILE A 28 -0.98 24.31 -0.98
C ILE A 28 -0.73 25.81 -1.20
N SER A 29 -1.51 26.45 -2.07
CA SER A 29 -1.43 27.90 -2.24
C SER A 29 -1.79 28.68 -0.96
N ASP A 30 -2.82 28.22 -0.24
CA ASP A 30 -3.24 28.84 1.02
C ASP A 30 -2.18 28.64 2.12
N LEU A 31 -1.57 27.45 2.22
CA LEU A 31 -0.49 27.17 3.16
C LEU A 31 0.75 28.05 2.87
N LEU A 32 1.15 28.17 1.61
CA LEU A 32 2.33 28.94 1.22
C LEU A 32 2.18 30.47 1.37
N LYS A 33 0.94 31.00 1.42
CA LYS A 33 0.69 32.43 1.64
C LYS A 33 0.92 32.87 3.08
N VAL A 34 0.85 31.96 4.03
CA VAL A 34 1.02 32.28 5.45
C VAL A 34 2.50 32.22 5.79
N PRO A 35 3.08 33.24 6.49
CA PRO A 35 4.48 33.22 6.89
C PRO A 35 4.82 32.01 7.74
N GLY A 36 6.01 31.43 7.51
CA GLY A 36 6.47 30.21 8.21
C GLY A 36 6.33 28.94 7.39
N ALA A 37 5.76 28.98 6.19
CA ALA A 37 5.54 27.82 5.33
C ALA A 37 6.81 26.95 5.09
N SER A 38 8.00 27.58 5.03
CA SER A 38 9.28 26.88 4.87
C SER A 38 9.65 25.96 6.03
N GLN A 39 9.03 26.12 7.19
CA GLN A 39 9.23 25.21 8.34
C GLN A 39 8.40 23.92 8.19
N THR A 40 7.31 23.98 7.41
CA THR A 40 6.35 22.88 7.27
C THR A 40 6.41 22.20 5.91
N ILE A 41 6.48 22.97 4.81
CA ILE A 41 6.40 22.43 3.45
C ILE A 41 7.79 22.05 2.97
N LEU A 42 8.04 20.76 2.80
CA LEU A 42 9.29 20.23 2.22
C LEU A 42 9.25 20.27 0.70
N GLU A 43 8.13 19.85 0.12
CA GLU A 43 7.98 19.71 -1.32
C GLU A 43 6.50 19.61 -1.70
N SER A 44 6.17 19.99 -2.93
CA SER A 44 4.82 19.83 -3.48
C SER A 44 4.88 19.31 -4.92
N TYR A 45 4.07 18.28 -5.22
CA TYR A 45 3.92 17.67 -6.53
C TYR A 45 2.50 17.77 -7.06
N ILE A 46 2.38 18.01 -8.36
CA ILE A 46 1.08 18.01 -9.06
C ILE A 46 1.18 17.07 -10.28
N PRO A 47 1.17 15.75 -10.09
CA PRO A 47 1.23 14.77 -11.19
C PRO A 47 -0.12 14.73 -11.92
N TYR A 48 -0.36 15.70 -12.79
CA TYR A 48 -1.67 15.94 -13.39
C TYR A 48 -1.97 15.04 -14.59
N SER A 49 -0.97 14.74 -15.42
CA SER A 49 -1.13 13.78 -16.52
C SER A 49 -1.00 12.34 -16.01
N ARG A 50 -1.64 11.39 -16.73
CA ARG A 50 -1.51 9.97 -16.40
C ARG A 50 -0.05 9.52 -16.35
N LYS A 51 0.76 9.91 -17.35
CA LYS A 51 2.18 9.57 -17.42
C LYS A 51 2.95 10.12 -16.21
N SER A 52 2.70 11.36 -15.81
CA SER A 52 3.32 11.96 -14.62
C SER A 52 2.94 11.21 -13.33
N MET A 53 1.69 10.75 -13.22
CA MET A 53 1.24 9.94 -12.09
C MET A 53 1.90 8.55 -12.08
N ASP A 54 2.01 7.90 -13.25
CA ASP A 54 2.67 6.60 -13.39
C ASP A 54 4.16 6.70 -12.99
N GLU A 55 4.84 7.77 -13.43
CA GLU A 55 6.23 8.06 -13.05
C GLU A 55 6.39 8.35 -11.55
N TYR A 56 5.48 9.15 -10.97
CA TYR A 56 5.49 9.45 -9.53
C TYR A 56 5.31 8.19 -8.68
N LEU A 57 4.34 7.35 -9.03
CA LEU A 57 4.03 6.12 -8.30
C LEU A 57 4.95 4.94 -8.66
N LYS A 58 5.68 5.02 -9.80
CA LYS A 58 6.44 3.94 -10.42
C LYS A 58 5.59 2.73 -10.80
N ILE A 59 4.28 2.87 -10.78
CA ILE A 59 3.29 1.87 -11.18
C ILE A 59 2.16 2.56 -11.94
N LYS A 60 1.45 1.80 -12.78
CA LYS A 60 0.24 2.27 -13.45
C LYS A 60 -0.99 1.91 -12.61
N PRO A 61 -1.68 2.88 -12.00
CA PRO A 61 -2.86 2.60 -11.21
C PRO A 61 -4.04 2.17 -12.09
N SER A 62 -4.92 1.31 -11.59
CA SER A 62 -6.16 0.92 -12.27
C SER A 62 -7.11 2.12 -12.47
N TYR A 63 -7.16 3.02 -11.49
CA TYR A 63 -7.97 4.24 -11.51
C TYR A 63 -7.16 5.41 -10.93
N TYR A 64 -7.00 6.50 -11.68
CA TYR A 64 -6.21 7.67 -11.27
C TYR A 64 -6.87 8.51 -10.17
N CYS A 65 -8.20 8.49 -10.06
CA CYS A 65 -8.94 9.09 -8.95
C CYS A 65 -9.66 7.99 -8.18
N SER A 66 -8.99 7.43 -7.20
CA SER A 66 -9.48 6.39 -6.31
C SER A 66 -8.80 6.49 -4.95
N LEU A 67 -9.42 5.91 -3.94
CA LEU A 67 -8.84 5.83 -2.60
C LEU A 67 -7.47 5.15 -2.63
N GLN A 68 -7.34 4.00 -3.32
CA GLN A 68 -6.09 3.26 -3.42
C GLN A 68 -4.95 4.10 -4.02
N THR A 69 -5.23 4.83 -5.11
CA THR A 69 -4.22 5.70 -5.73
C THR A 69 -3.81 6.83 -4.79
N THR A 70 -4.77 7.40 -4.05
CA THR A 70 -4.50 8.46 -3.08
C THR A 70 -3.64 7.96 -1.92
N ILE A 71 -3.91 6.74 -1.42
CA ILE A 71 -3.09 6.09 -0.40
C ILE A 71 -1.66 5.89 -0.92
N ASN A 72 -1.49 5.31 -2.10
CA ASN A 72 -0.16 5.11 -2.70
C ASN A 72 0.60 6.44 -2.85
N MET A 73 -0.09 7.52 -3.24
CA MET A 73 0.50 8.86 -3.31
C MET A 73 0.96 9.35 -1.94
N ALA A 74 0.16 9.17 -0.89
CA ALA A 74 0.47 9.63 0.47
C ALA A 74 1.66 8.85 1.06
N VAL A 75 1.69 7.53 0.89
CA VAL A 75 2.82 6.69 1.34
C VAL A 75 4.10 7.05 0.60
N THR A 76 4.03 7.27 -0.73
CA THR A 76 5.17 7.76 -1.53
C THR A 76 5.66 9.12 -1.03
N ALA A 77 4.73 10.04 -0.73
CA ALA A 77 5.03 11.37 -0.18
C ALA A 77 5.68 11.26 1.20
N PHE A 78 5.19 10.37 2.08
CA PHE A 78 5.78 10.13 3.40
C PHE A 78 7.22 9.59 3.30
N ALA A 79 7.45 8.61 2.43
CA ALA A 79 8.79 8.10 2.15
C ALA A 79 9.72 9.19 1.60
N ARG A 80 9.17 10.12 0.80
CA ARG A 80 9.90 11.29 0.30
C ARG A 80 10.22 12.28 1.41
N ALA A 81 9.28 12.53 2.33
CA ALA A 81 9.49 13.40 3.49
C ALA A 81 10.64 12.88 4.38
N LYS A 82 10.69 11.56 4.66
CA LYS A 82 11.81 10.93 5.38
C LYS A 82 13.16 11.18 4.71
N LYS A 83 13.22 11.19 3.38
CA LYS A 83 14.46 11.47 2.63
C LYS A 83 14.87 12.94 2.61
N LEU A 84 13.89 13.86 2.60
CA LEU A 84 14.14 15.31 2.55
C LEU A 84 14.49 15.91 3.91
N ALA A 85 14.05 15.28 4.99
CA ALA A 85 14.30 15.72 6.35
C ALA A 85 14.83 14.55 7.22
N PRO A 86 16.04 14.02 6.93
CA PRO A 86 16.60 12.86 7.62
C PRO A 86 16.87 13.11 9.11
N ASP A 87 17.10 14.35 9.49
CA ASP A 87 17.38 14.77 10.88
C ASP A 87 16.07 15.07 11.68
N CYS A 88 14.91 15.02 11.03
CA CYS A 88 13.61 15.20 11.68
C CYS A 88 13.13 13.87 12.26
N ASP A 89 12.63 13.89 13.50
CA ASP A 89 11.97 12.72 14.07
C ASP A 89 10.81 12.28 13.15
N PRO A 90 10.76 11.02 12.67
CA PRO A 90 9.74 10.54 11.74
C PRO A 90 8.30 10.79 12.19
N LYS A 91 8.03 10.88 13.51
CA LYS A 91 6.70 11.18 14.05
C LYS A 91 6.16 12.55 13.64
N TYR A 92 7.04 13.47 13.22
CA TYR A 92 6.65 14.81 12.74
C TYR A 92 6.67 14.92 11.21
N LEU A 93 6.77 13.81 10.50
CA LEU A 93 6.72 13.79 9.04
C LEU A 93 5.36 13.33 8.54
N LEU A 94 4.85 14.00 7.52
CA LEU A 94 3.57 13.68 6.89
C LEU A 94 3.73 13.56 5.36
N GLY A 95 3.12 12.54 4.79
CA GLY A 95 2.86 12.44 3.37
C GLY A 95 1.39 12.75 3.09
N VAL A 96 1.11 13.84 2.41
CA VAL A 96 -0.24 14.35 2.16
C VAL A 96 -0.61 14.16 0.70
N ALA A 97 -1.72 13.50 0.42
CA ALA A 97 -2.19 13.28 -0.94
C ALA A 97 -3.67 13.54 -1.12
N VAL A 98 -4.03 14.02 -2.31
CA VAL A 98 -5.42 14.17 -2.75
C VAL A 98 -5.56 13.79 -4.21
N THR A 99 -6.62 13.04 -4.53
CA THR A 99 -7.11 12.88 -5.90
C THR A 99 -8.55 13.33 -5.99
N ALA A 100 -8.89 14.06 -7.06
CA ALA A 100 -10.25 14.54 -7.25
C ALA A 100 -10.70 14.48 -8.72
N THR A 101 -12.00 14.29 -8.92
CA THR A 101 -12.71 14.56 -10.18
C THR A 101 -13.77 15.60 -9.91
N LEU A 102 -13.56 16.82 -10.42
CA LEU A 102 -14.42 17.97 -10.18
C LEU A 102 -15.18 18.36 -11.45
N SER A 103 -16.09 19.33 -11.33
CA SER A 103 -16.86 19.91 -12.42
C SER A 103 -15.97 20.32 -13.59
N THR A 104 -16.48 20.15 -14.81
CA THR A 104 -15.82 20.52 -16.08
C THR A 104 -16.75 21.36 -16.93
N THR A 105 -16.22 21.94 -18.00
CA THR A 105 -17.00 22.68 -18.99
C THR A 105 -17.95 21.81 -19.81
N TYR A 106 -17.74 20.50 -19.81
CA TYR A 106 -18.60 19.51 -20.45
C TYR A 106 -19.21 18.57 -19.41
N GLU A 107 -20.35 17.96 -19.70
CA GLU A 107 -20.98 17.01 -18.81
C GLU A 107 -20.21 15.71 -18.75
N LYS A 108 -19.74 15.35 -17.57
CA LYS A 108 -19.06 14.06 -17.31
C LYS A 108 -20.08 12.98 -16.97
N LEU A 109 -19.89 11.77 -17.48
CA LEU A 109 -20.65 10.60 -17.06
C LEU A 109 -20.29 10.17 -15.62
N GLY A 110 -19.00 10.28 -15.24
CA GLY A 110 -18.49 9.89 -13.91
C GLY A 110 -18.97 10.81 -12.78
N THR A 111 -18.92 10.32 -11.54
CA THR A 111 -19.25 11.08 -10.32
C THR A 111 -18.20 12.14 -10.01
N HIS A 112 -18.63 13.27 -9.44
CA HIS A 112 -17.69 14.21 -8.80
C HIS A 112 -17.35 13.66 -7.42
N ARG A 113 -16.06 13.53 -7.13
CA ARG A 113 -15.58 12.94 -5.88
C ARG A 113 -14.15 13.36 -5.59
N PHE A 114 -13.77 13.20 -4.34
CA PHE A 114 -12.37 13.33 -3.95
C PHE A 114 -12.02 12.31 -2.87
N PHE A 115 -10.74 11.99 -2.81
CA PHE A 115 -10.12 11.16 -1.78
C PHE A 115 -8.92 11.91 -1.25
N ILE A 116 -8.77 11.94 0.07
CA ILE A 116 -7.62 12.51 0.75
C ILE A 116 -7.00 11.41 1.60
N CYS A 117 -5.69 11.32 1.60
CA CYS A 117 -4.94 10.46 2.51
C CYS A 117 -3.79 11.24 3.11
N ILE A 118 -3.59 11.12 4.41
CA ILE A 118 -2.38 11.55 5.09
C ILE A 118 -1.75 10.35 5.75
N GLN A 119 -0.54 10.02 5.32
CA GLN A 119 0.30 9.01 5.95
C GLN A 119 1.27 9.73 6.88
N GLY A 120 1.18 9.43 8.16
CA GLY A 120 2.14 9.81 9.19
C GLY A 120 2.84 8.60 9.79
N TYR A 121 3.68 8.85 10.78
CA TYR A 121 4.32 7.81 11.58
C TYR A 121 3.31 7.10 12.47
N ASP A 122 2.45 7.86 13.17
CA ASP A 122 1.53 7.32 14.17
C ASP A 122 0.18 6.87 13.61
N ALA A 123 -0.20 7.32 12.40
CA ALA A 123 -1.50 6.98 11.81
C ALA A 123 -1.57 7.20 10.30
N THR A 124 -2.53 6.50 9.68
CA THR A 124 -3.05 6.82 8.36
C THR A 124 -4.45 7.42 8.50
N HIS A 125 -4.65 8.63 7.97
CA HIS A 125 -5.94 9.30 7.90
C HIS A 125 -6.48 9.20 6.47
N VAL A 126 -7.74 8.83 6.31
CA VAL A 126 -8.38 8.64 5.01
C VAL A 126 -9.73 9.34 4.96
N VAL A 127 -9.95 10.14 3.94
CA VAL A 127 -11.25 10.77 3.65
C VAL A 127 -11.73 10.38 2.27
N SER A 128 -13.02 10.03 2.16
CA SER A 128 -13.71 9.78 0.90
C SER A 128 -15.00 10.58 0.85
N HIS A 129 -15.23 11.32 -0.24
CA HIS A 129 -16.45 12.09 -0.40
C HIS A 129 -16.91 12.16 -1.86
N TYR A 130 -18.24 12.09 -2.05
CA TYR A 130 -18.92 12.22 -3.33
C TYR A 130 -19.69 13.55 -3.37
N LEU A 131 -19.37 14.39 -4.33
CA LEU A 131 -19.99 15.70 -4.52
C LEU A 131 -21.25 15.58 -5.39
N THR A 132 -22.31 16.32 -5.06
CA THR A 132 -23.52 16.37 -5.88
C THR A 132 -23.22 17.16 -7.17
N LYS A 133 -23.38 16.49 -8.32
CA LYS A 133 -23.25 17.12 -9.64
C LYS A 133 -24.21 18.29 -9.80
N GLY A 134 -23.77 19.33 -10.51
CA GLY A 134 -24.59 20.48 -10.85
C GLY A 134 -24.88 21.46 -9.70
N LYS A 135 -24.54 21.09 -8.45
CA LYS A 135 -24.73 21.96 -7.27
C LYS A 135 -23.69 23.06 -7.15
N ARG A 136 -22.49 22.86 -7.68
CA ARG A 136 -21.33 23.73 -7.49
C ARG A 136 -20.59 23.97 -8.79
N THR A 137 -19.98 25.13 -8.90
CA THR A 137 -18.98 25.40 -9.93
C THR A 137 -17.67 24.65 -9.60
N ARG A 138 -16.77 24.52 -10.57
CA ARG A 138 -15.45 23.92 -10.35
C ARG A 138 -14.67 24.63 -9.24
N ASP A 139 -14.68 25.97 -9.21
CA ASP A 139 -14.00 26.75 -8.16
C ASP A 139 -14.61 26.46 -6.78
N SER A 140 -15.94 26.36 -6.72
CA SER A 140 -16.61 26.02 -5.46
C SER A 140 -16.30 24.58 -4.98
N GLU A 141 -16.21 23.62 -5.90
CA GLU A 141 -15.78 22.26 -5.56
C GLU A 141 -14.31 22.22 -5.11
N GLU A 142 -13.43 22.95 -5.79
CA GLU A 142 -12.01 23.10 -5.42
C GLU A 142 -11.85 23.66 -4.00
N ARG A 143 -12.67 24.65 -3.62
CA ARG A 143 -12.67 25.21 -2.25
C ARG A 143 -13.08 24.18 -1.21
N VAL A 144 -14.09 23.36 -1.50
CA VAL A 144 -14.52 22.27 -0.59
C VAL A 144 -13.39 21.28 -0.39
N VAL A 145 -12.76 20.80 -1.46
CA VAL A 145 -11.64 19.86 -1.37
C VAL A 145 -10.48 20.46 -0.59
N SER A 146 -10.12 21.71 -0.90
CA SER A 146 -9.00 22.39 -0.26
C SER A 146 -9.23 22.72 1.20
N ASP A 147 -10.47 23.06 1.60
CA ASP A 147 -10.78 23.29 3.02
C ASP A 147 -10.75 21.98 3.81
N CYS A 148 -11.32 20.90 3.26
CA CYS A 148 -11.24 19.56 3.86
C CYS A 148 -9.76 19.14 4.03
N LEU A 149 -8.94 19.31 3.01
CA LEU A 149 -7.53 18.92 3.01
C LEU A 149 -6.71 19.72 4.04
N LYS A 150 -6.88 21.05 4.12
CA LYS A 150 -6.20 21.89 5.12
C LYS A 150 -6.57 21.50 6.57
N ARG A 151 -7.86 21.25 6.81
CA ARG A 151 -8.33 20.81 8.14
C ARG A 151 -7.75 19.46 8.50
N LEU A 152 -7.71 18.50 7.55
CA LEU A 152 -7.12 17.19 7.80
C LEU A 152 -5.61 17.30 8.08
N ILE A 153 -4.88 18.20 7.39
CA ILE A 153 -3.48 18.49 7.72
C ILE A 153 -3.36 19.01 9.16
N GLY A 154 -4.22 19.95 9.57
CA GLY A 154 -4.25 20.46 10.94
C GLY A 154 -4.51 19.36 11.96
N ILE A 155 -5.53 18.51 11.74
CA ILE A 155 -5.86 17.37 12.60
C ILE A 155 -4.66 16.40 12.70
N ALA A 156 -4.05 16.04 11.58
CA ALA A 156 -2.88 15.17 11.56
C ALA A 156 -1.63 15.80 12.18
N SER A 157 -1.63 17.14 12.30
CA SER A 157 -0.60 17.92 13.03
C SER A 157 -0.96 18.18 14.50
N GLY A 158 -2.01 17.53 15.02
CA GLY A 158 -2.39 17.61 16.42
C GLY A 158 -3.25 18.84 16.80
N LEU A 159 -3.80 19.57 15.82
CA LEU A 159 -4.72 20.66 16.11
C LEU A 159 -6.13 20.12 16.36
N ASP A 160 -6.83 20.73 17.30
CA ASP A 160 -8.25 20.45 17.60
C ASP A 160 -9.14 21.11 16.53
N LEU A 161 -9.31 20.43 15.43
CA LEU A 161 -10.11 20.88 14.29
C LEU A 161 -11.09 19.77 13.88
N GLU A 162 -12.23 20.20 13.33
CA GLU A 162 -13.20 19.31 12.72
C GLU A 162 -13.17 19.43 11.21
N LEU A 163 -13.46 18.32 10.52
CA LEU A 163 -13.69 18.34 9.08
C LEU A 163 -14.95 19.16 8.75
N PRO A 164 -15.04 19.77 7.56
CA PRO A 164 -16.18 20.60 7.24
C PRO A 164 -17.47 19.77 7.17
N ASP A 165 -18.56 20.30 7.73
CA ASP A 165 -19.88 19.72 7.55
C ASP A 165 -20.32 19.92 6.09
N LEU A 166 -20.35 18.82 5.35
CA LEU A 166 -20.82 18.77 3.97
C LEU A 166 -22.22 18.16 3.97
N ALA A 167 -23.13 18.75 3.22
CA ALA A 167 -24.54 18.30 3.14
C ALA A 167 -24.74 16.84 2.69
N GLN A 168 -23.69 16.12 2.43
CA GLN A 168 -23.65 14.70 2.12
C GLN A 168 -22.64 14.01 3.03
N GLU A 169 -22.92 12.78 3.38
CA GLU A 169 -22.08 11.97 4.24
C GLU A 169 -20.63 11.89 3.69
N MET A 170 -19.69 12.24 4.52
CA MET A 170 -18.26 12.12 4.27
C MET A 170 -17.71 10.99 5.12
N SER A 171 -17.07 10.01 4.49
CA SER A 171 -16.35 8.97 5.24
C SER A 171 -15.00 9.52 5.69
N TYR A 172 -14.72 9.46 6.98
CA TYR A 172 -13.42 9.73 7.57
C TYR A 172 -13.02 8.57 8.47
N GLU A 173 -11.87 7.98 8.19
CA GLU A 173 -11.33 6.87 8.94
C GLU A 173 -9.88 7.18 9.34
N VAL A 174 -9.52 6.78 10.55
CA VAL A 174 -8.14 6.88 11.08
C VAL A 174 -7.72 5.50 11.53
N VAL A 175 -6.57 5.06 11.09
CA VAL A 175 -5.95 3.82 11.57
C VAL A 175 -4.63 4.18 12.23
N ALA A 176 -4.57 3.98 13.53
CA ALA A 176 -3.34 4.17 14.30
C ALA A 176 -2.33 3.06 14.00
N ALA A 177 -1.06 3.42 13.98
CA ALA A 177 0.02 2.45 13.91
C ALA A 177 0.07 1.62 15.20
N LYS A 178 0.41 0.34 15.08
CA LYS A 178 0.73 -0.52 16.23
C LYS A 178 2.24 -0.57 16.40
N GLN A 179 2.72 -0.74 17.63
CA GLN A 179 4.16 -0.79 17.89
C GLN A 179 4.85 -1.93 17.12
N ASP A 180 4.21 -3.08 17.03
CA ASP A 180 4.70 -4.24 16.30
C ASP A 180 4.81 -3.98 14.78
N TRP A 181 3.98 -3.08 14.21
CA TRP A 181 4.10 -2.68 12.81
C TRP A 181 5.33 -1.79 12.57
N HIS A 182 5.67 -0.92 13.53
CA HIS A 182 6.92 -0.16 13.49
C HIS A 182 8.15 -1.07 13.62
N ASP A 183 8.10 -2.02 14.55
CA ASP A 183 9.19 -2.97 14.76
C ASP A 183 9.40 -3.85 13.52
N LEU A 184 8.32 -4.22 12.84
CA LEU A 184 8.36 -4.93 11.57
C LEU A 184 8.93 -4.06 10.43
N GLU A 185 8.47 -2.80 10.29
CA GLU A 185 9.00 -1.86 9.27
C GLU A 185 10.50 -1.64 9.46
N ASN A 186 10.95 -1.49 10.70
CA ASN A 186 12.35 -1.28 11.06
C ASN A 186 13.18 -2.59 11.11
N ARG A 187 12.58 -3.75 10.80
CA ARG A 187 13.22 -5.08 10.82
C ARG A 187 13.78 -5.45 12.20
N HIS A 188 13.17 -4.97 13.29
CA HIS A 188 13.48 -5.40 14.65
C HIS A 188 12.87 -6.77 14.97
N ILE A 189 11.79 -7.12 14.26
CA ILE A 189 11.15 -8.42 14.29
C ILE A 189 10.93 -8.93 12.87
N ASP A 190 10.89 -10.26 12.70
CA ASP A 190 10.75 -10.89 11.39
C ASP A 190 9.30 -10.92 10.90
N TYR A 191 8.35 -11.01 11.83
CA TYR A 191 6.91 -11.08 11.51
C TYR A 191 6.03 -10.66 12.69
N VAL A 192 4.77 -10.34 12.37
CA VAL A 192 3.67 -10.09 13.31
C VAL A 192 2.54 -11.08 13.01
N THR A 193 1.97 -11.70 14.04
CA THR A 193 0.84 -12.63 13.93
C THR A 193 -0.02 -12.60 15.18
N GLU A 194 -1.31 -12.99 15.08
CA GLU A 194 -2.19 -13.18 16.25
C GLU A 194 -2.05 -14.59 16.85
N SER A 195 -1.50 -15.55 16.11
CA SER A 195 -1.24 -16.92 16.59
C SER A 195 0.12 -17.00 17.29
N GLU A 196 0.36 -18.08 18.05
CA GLU A 196 1.66 -18.30 18.71
C GLU A 196 2.82 -18.37 17.72
N ALA A 197 2.60 -19.00 16.55
CA ALA A 197 3.58 -19.07 15.47
C ALA A 197 2.90 -19.37 14.13
N PRO A 198 3.48 -18.95 12.99
CA PRO A 198 3.05 -19.37 11.67
C PRO A 198 3.18 -20.89 11.50
N THR A 199 2.28 -21.49 10.74
CA THR A 199 2.34 -22.92 10.37
C THR A 199 3.48 -23.18 9.37
N LYS A 200 3.70 -24.45 9.02
CA LYS A 200 4.69 -24.82 7.99
C LYS A 200 4.16 -24.74 6.55
N LEU A 201 2.91 -24.33 6.37
CA LEU A 201 2.32 -24.05 5.05
C LEU A 201 2.01 -22.57 4.95
N ILE A 202 2.80 -21.83 4.17
CA ILE A 202 2.71 -20.38 4.03
C ILE A 202 2.06 -20.05 2.69
N PHE A 203 1.02 -19.20 2.72
CA PHE A 203 0.33 -18.74 1.53
C PHE A 203 0.54 -17.22 1.33
N PRO A 204 1.57 -16.80 0.58
CA PRO A 204 1.82 -15.39 0.30
C PRO A 204 0.78 -14.80 -0.64
N GLY A 205 0.32 -13.58 -0.32
CA GLY A 205 -0.60 -12.85 -1.18
C GLY A 205 -0.87 -11.43 -0.71
N THR A 206 -1.46 -10.62 -1.57
CA THR A 206 -1.91 -9.27 -1.19
C THR A 206 -3.29 -9.28 -0.54
N PHE A 207 -4.13 -10.27 -0.87
CA PHE A 207 -5.49 -10.48 -0.35
C PHE A 207 -6.38 -9.22 -0.39
N GLN A 208 -6.24 -8.42 -1.43
CA GLN A 208 -6.98 -7.17 -1.63
C GLN A 208 -7.74 -7.20 -2.97
N PRO A 209 -9.00 -7.70 -2.98
CA PRO A 209 -9.74 -8.29 -1.84
C PRO A 209 -9.43 -9.78 -1.61
N PHE A 210 -9.67 -10.25 -0.39
CA PHE A 210 -9.75 -11.68 -0.08
C PHE A 210 -11.02 -12.28 -0.69
N HIS A 211 -10.95 -13.39 -1.40
CA HIS A 211 -12.08 -13.95 -2.15
C HIS A 211 -12.10 -15.49 -2.14
N LYS A 212 -13.20 -16.08 -2.63
CA LYS A 212 -13.42 -17.53 -2.64
C LYS A 212 -12.28 -18.34 -3.28
N GLY A 213 -11.62 -17.79 -4.32
CA GLY A 213 -10.48 -18.45 -4.95
C GLY A 213 -9.31 -18.68 -3.99
N HIS A 214 -9.05 -17.74 -3.07
CA HIS A 214 -8.02 -17.93 -2.03
C HIS A 214 -8.40 -19.08 -1.08
N LEU A 215 -9.68 -19.18 -0.70
CA LEU A 215 -10.17 -20.27 0.16
C LEU A 215 -10.08 -21.63 -0.53
N THR A 216 -10.36 -21.71 -1.83
CA THR A 216 -10.23 -22.93 -2.61
C THR A 216 -8.76 -23.37 -2.68
N ILE A 217 -7.84 -22.45 -2.99
CA ILE A 217 -6.40 -22.71 -3.02
C ILE A 217 -5.91 -23.17 -1.65
N GLN A 218 -6.31 -22.46 -0.56
CA GLN A 218 -5.99 -22.83 0.80
C GLN A 218 -6.38 -24.29 1.08
N LYS A 219 -7.65 -24.65 0.86
CA LYS A 219 -8.19 -25.98 1.14
C LYS A 219 -7.41 -27.08 0.41
N ILE A 220 -7.16 -26.90 -0.89
CA ILE A 220 -6.43 -27.89 -1.70
C ILE A 220 -4.98 -28.03 -1.19
N ALA A 221 -4.33 -26.91 -0.85
CA ALA A 221 -2.96 -26.94 -0.33
C ALA A 221 -2.88 -27.62 1.04
N GLU A 222 -3.83 -27.35 1.95
CA GLU A 222 -3.93 -27.99 3.26
C GLU A 222 -4.18 -29.50 3.13
N GLU A 223 -5.07 -29.93 2.26
CA GLU A 223 -5.31 -31.35 1.97
C GLU A 223 -4.07 -32.05 1.40
N LYS A 224 -3.30 -31.34 0.54
CA LYS A 224 -2.08 -31.88 -0.09
C LYS A 224 -0.92 -32.02 0.88
N ILE A 225 -0.75 -31.06 1.79
CA ILE A 225 0.42 -30.97 2.69
C ILE A 225 0.10 -31.55 4.07
N GLY A 226 -1.18 -31.58 4.47
CA GLY A 226 -1.62 -32.15 5.75
C GLY A 226 -1.48 -31.21 6.95
N VAL A 227 -1.25 -29.90 6.74
CA VAL A 227 -1.16 -28.90 7.79
C VAL A 227 -1.96 -27.64 7.41
N PRO A 228 -2.51 -26.89 8.40
CA PRO A 228 -3.23 -25.66 8.12
C PRO A 228 -2.31 -24.60 7.48
N ALA A 229 -2.87 -23.77 6.63
CA ALA A 229 -2.14 -22.68 5.99
C ALA A 229 -2.14 -21.41 6.85
N THR A 230 -1.05 -20.66 6.79
CA THR A 230 -0.92 -19.28 7.27
C THR A 230 -0.85 -18.34 6.07
N PHE A 231 -1.78 -17.39 5.98
CA PHE A 231 -1.77 -16.33 4.96
C PHE A 231 -0.66 -15.34 5.27
N GLU A 232 0.27 -15.14 4.35
CA GLU A 232 1.37 -14.20 4.54
C GLU A 232 1.15 -12.94 3.71
N ILE A 233 1.22 -11.79 4.37
CA ILE A 233 1.08 -10.46 3.78
C ILE A 233 2.38 -9.71 3.99
N SER A 234 3.12 -9.42 2.92
CA SER A 234 4.28 -8.55 3.03
C SER A 234 3.85 -7.08 3.03
N ILE A 235 4.27 -6.32 4.05
CA ILE A 235 4.05 -4.87 4.12
C ILE A 235 4.85 -4.11 3.07
N CYS A 236 5.90 -4.71 2.53
CA CYS A 236 6.72 -4.21 1.43
C CYS A 236 6.61 -5.12 0.23
N ASN A 237 6.59 -4.58 -0.97
CA ASN A 237 6.61 -5.34 -2.21
C ASN A 237 7.68 -4.75 -3.14
N VAL A 238 8.32 -5.59 -3.96
CA VAL A 238 9.39 -5.19 -4.90
C VAL A 238 8.95 -4.06 -5.84
N GLU A 239 7.69 -4.09 -6.26
CA GLU A 239 7.15 -3.18 -7.29
C GLU A 239 6.17 -2.14 -6.73
N LYS A 240 5.89 -2.12 -5.42
CA LYS A 240 4.89 -1.23 -4.83
C LYS A 240 5.47 -0.45 -3.65
N THR A 241 4.79 0.63 -3.27
CA THR A 241 5.02 1.31 -2.00
C THR A 241 4.73 0.39 -0.81
N LEU A 242 5.26 0.73 0.36
CA LEU A 242 4.84 0.13 1.62
C LEU A 242 3.32 0.18 1.76
N LEU A 243 2.73 -0.80 2.42
CA LEU A 243 1.32 -0.73 2.81
C LEU A 243 1.15 0.37 3.88
N SER A 244 0.11 1.17 3.73
CA SER A 244 -0.34 2.07 4.79
C SER A 244 -0.95 1.27 5.95
N TYR A 245 -1.03 1.86 7.14
CA TYR A 245 -1.71 1.22 8.27
C TYR A 245 -3.17 0.94 7.97
N TYR A 246 -3.81 1.82 7.19
CA TYR A 246 -5.17 1.59 6.68
C TYR A 246 -5.28 0.31 5.85
N GLU A 247 -4.35 0.08 4.91
CA GLU A 247 -4.35 -1.13 4.08
C GLU A 247 -4.06 -2.39 4.90
N ILE A 248 -3.13 -2.32 5.86
CA ILE A 248 -2.84 -3.42 6.77
C ILE A 248 -4.12 -3.80 7.54
N GLU A 249 -4.75 -2.85 8.22
CA GLU A 249 -5.97 -3.09 9.02
C GLU A 249 -7.11 -3.63 8.16
N LYS A 250 -7.35 -3.04 6.97
CA LYS A 250 -8.40 -3.51 6.05
C LYS A 250 -8.10 -4.90 5.49
N THR A 251 -6.85 -5.27 5.30
CA THR A 251 -6.48 -6.62 4.86
C THR A 251 -6.68 -7.61 5.99
N LEU A 252 -6.20 -7.32 7.18
CA LEU A 252 -6.33 -8.20 8.34
C LEU A 252 -7.77 -8.40 8.77
N SER A 253 -8.62 -7.36 8.72
CA SER A 253 -10.04 -7.45 9.07
C SER A 253 -10.88 -8.38 8.16
N GLN A 254 -10.34 -8.83 7.02
CA GLN A 254 -11.00 -9.79 6.13
C GLN A 254 -10.86 -11.25 6.60
N PHE A 255 -9.85 -11.53 7.44
CA PHE A 255 -9.64 -12.88 7.96
C PHE A 255 -10.63 -13.19 9.08
N ARG A 256 -11.16 -14.42 9.07
CA ARG A 256 -12.12 -14.90 10.06
C ARG A 256 -11.38 -15.52 11.26
N PRO A 257 -12.00 -15.58 12.43
CA PRO A 257 -11.47 -16.37 13.55
C PRO A 257 -11.10 -17.79 13.11
N GLY A 258 -9.88 -18.23 13.44
CA GLY A 258 -9.34 -19.53 13.03
C GLY A 258 -8.58 -19.52 11.69
N GLN A 259 -8.57 -18.42 10.96
CA GLN A 259 -7.67 -18.25 9.81
C GLN A 259 -6.35 -17.63 10.29
N ASN A 260 -5.27 -18.38 10.17
CA ASN A 260 -3.95 -17.89 10.56
C ASN A 260 -3.41 -16.91 9.53
N TRP A 261 -2.90 -15.79 9.99
CA TRP A 261 -2.20 -14.82 9.14
C TRP A 261 -0.88 -14.37 9.78
N VAL A 262 0.00 -13.86 8.95
CA VAL A 262 1.28 -13.29 9.34
C VAL A 262 1.62 -12.08 8.47
N LEU A 263 2.04 -10.98 9.09
CA LEU A 263 2.64 -9.84 8.38
C LEU A 263 4.15 -10.03 8.36
N THR A 264 4.80 -9.70 7.24
CA THR A 264 6.26 -9.69 7.09
C THR A 264 6.74 -8.40 6.44
N ASN A 265 8.04 -8.12 6.59
CA ASN A 265 8.74 -7.14 5.78
C ASN A 265 9.72 -7.85 4.83
N ALA A 266 9.21 -8.83 4.08
CA ALA A 266 9.95 -9.69 3.17
C ALA A 266 9.34 -9.64 1.76
N PRO A 267 9.77 -8.71 0.89
CA PRO A 267 9.22 -8.55 -0.46
C PRO A 267 9.50 -9.72 -1.39
N THR A 268 10.59 -10.47 -1.18
CA THR A 268 11.03 -11.56 -2.06
C THR A 268 10.84 -12.93 -1.41
N PHE A 269 10.75 -13.99 -2.23
CA PHE A 269 10.71 -15.36 -1.72
C PHE A 269 12.03 -15.80 -1.06
N VAL A 270 13.16 -15.19 -1.44
CA VAL A 270 14.45 -15.38 -0.79
C VAL A 270 14.40 -14.90 0.66
N GLU A 271 13.87 -13.70 0.89
CA GLU A 271 13.70 -13.16 2.25
C GLU A 271 12.67 -13.95 3.05
N LYS A 272 11.53 -14.35 2.44
CA LYS A 272 10.52 -15.21 3.08
C LYS A 272 11.11 -16.55 3.49
N ALA A 273 11.94 -17.16 2.65
CA ALA A 273 12.61 -18.43 2.92
C ALA A 273 13.60 -18.34 4.10
N ALA A 274 14.19 -17.17 4.32
CA ALA A 274 15.06 -16.94 5.48
C ALA A 274 14.27 -16.91 6.80
N ILE A 275 13.04 -16.35 6.76
CA ILE A 275 12.13 -16.27 7.91
C ILE A 275 11.46 -17.63 8.18
N PHE A 276 10.87 -18.26 7.15
CA PHE A 276 10.04 -19.46 7.29
C PHE A 276 10.79 -20.71 6.89
N LYS A 277 11.80 -21.09 7.67
CA LYS A 277 12.60 -22.30 7.42
C LYS A 277 11.74 -23.58 7.53
N GLN A 278 12.07 -24.58 6.73
CA GLN A 278 11.39 -25.88 6.69
C GLN A 278 9.88 -25.74 6.42
N SER A 279 9.54 -24.86 5.49
CA SER A 279 8.15 -24.54 5.15
C SER A 279 7.84 -24.83 3.69
N THR A 280 6.56 -24.98 3.40
CA THR A 280 6.03 -25.10 2.04
C THR A 280 5.29 -23.82 1.69
N PHE A 281 5.66 -23.19 0.58
CA PHE A 281 4.97 -22.00 0.07
C PHE A 281 3.93 -22.37 -0.98
N VAL A 282 2.75 -21.74 -0.89
CA VAL A 282 1.69 -21.81 -1.90
C VAL A 282 1.86 -20.66 -2.88
N LEU A 283 1.93 -20.95 -4.16
CA LEU A 283 2.05 -19.91 -5.19
C LEU A 283 1.38 -20.30 -6.52
N GLY A 284 1.10 -19.32 -7.35
CA GLY A 284 0.63 -19.51 -8.72
C GLY A 284 1.79 -19.53 -9.74
N MET A 285 1.52 -20.04 -10.94
CA MET A 285 2.50 -20.09 -12.03
C MET A 285 3.10 -18.73 -12.38
N ASP A 286 2.31 -17.65 -12.33
CA ASP A 286 2.78 -16.28 -12.57
C ASP A 286 3.87 -15.86 -11.57
N THR A 287 3.75 -16.27 -10.33
CA THR A 287 4.74 -16.03 -9.27
C THR A 287 5.98 -16.93 -9.47
N LEU A 288 5.79 -18.21 -9.79
CA LEU A 288 6.90 -19.12 -10.07
C LEU A 288 7.79 -18.59 -11.19
N ILE A 289 7.19 -18.16 -12.31
CA ILE A 289 7.91 -17.59 -13.46
C ILE A 289 8.77 -16.39 -12.99
N ARG A 290 8.24 -15.53 -12.13
CA ARG A 290 8.97 -14.35 -11.62
C ARG A 290 10.13 -14.72 -10.69
N ILE A 291 10.00 -15.78 -9.89
CA ILE A 291 11.08 -16.28 -9.02
C ILE A 291 12.30 -16.72 -9.86
N PHE A 292 12.07 -17.32 -11.01
CA PHE A 292 13.12 -17.80 -11.91
C PHE A 292 13.40 -16.87 -13.10
N ASP A 293 12.93 -15.62 -13.08
CA ASP A 293 13.19 -14.65 -14.15
C ASP A 293 14.46 -13.82 -13.81
N PRO A 294 15.57 -14.02 -14.55
CA PRO A 294 16.84 -13.34 -14.30
C PRO A 294 16.76 -11.81 -14.30
N LYS A 295 15.72 -11.22 -14.93
CA LYS A 295 15.56 -9.75 -14.96
C LYS A 295 15.36 -9.11 -13.57
N PHE A 296 14.95 -9.90 -12.55
CA PHE A 296 14.81 -9.45 -11.16
C PHE A 296 16.09 -9.61 -10.36
N TYR A 297 17.15 -10.08 -10.97
CA TYR A 297 18.48 -10.30 -10.38
C TYR A 297 19.54 -9.61 -11.24
N GLU A 298 20.74 -9.47 -10.73
CA GLU A 298 21.83 -8.89 -11.51
C GLU A 298 22.25 -9.79 -12.69
N SER A 299 22.12 -11.11 -12.53
CA SER A 299 22.44 -12.12 -13.54
C SER A 299 21.82 -13.49 -13.18
N ASP A 300 21.75 -14.41 -14.16
CA ASP A 300 21.35 -15.83 -13.92
C ASP A 300 22.22 -16.49 -12.82
N LYS A 301 23.52 -16.20 -12.80
CA LYS A 301 24.43 -16.73 -11.77
C LYS A 301 24.06 -16.22 -10.38
N VAL A 302 23.75 -14.94 -10.25
CA VAL A 302 23.32 -14.33 -8.97
C VAL A 302 21.97 -14.91 -8.55
N MET A 303 21.01 -15.00 -9.48
CA MET A 303 19.73 -15.64 -9.24
C MET A 303 19.89 -17.03 -8.64
N ARG A 304 20.65 -17.91 -9.31
CA ARG A 304 20.89 -19.29 -8.83
C ARG A 304 21.56 -19.30 -7.47
N SER A 305 22.48 -18.37 -7.19
CA SER A 305 23.16 -18.26 -5.90
C SER A 305 22.18 -17.85 -4.79
N GLU A 306 21.33 -16.89 -5.03
CA GLU A 306 20.33 -16.44 -4.05
C GLU A 306 19.25 -17.50 -3.81
N LEU A 307 18.80 -18.21 -4.84
CA LEU A 307 17.80 -19.26 -4.72
C LEU A 307 18.30 -20.50 -3.96
N LYS A 308 19.61 -20.66 -3.72
CA LYS A 308 20.13 -21.73 -2.86
C LYS A 308 19.56 -21.72 -1.45
N VAL A 309 19.10 -20.57 -0.98
CA VAL A 309 18.39 -20.45 0.32
C VAL A 309 17.20 -21.41 0.40
N PHE A 310 16.56 -21.77 -0.72
CA PHE A 310 15.48 -22.74 -0.74
C PHE A 310 15.96 -24.17 -0.39
N ILE A 311 17.20 -24.49 -0.78
CA ILE A 311 17.84 -25.75 -0.45
C ILE A 311 18.32 -25.72 1.00
N GLU A 312 19.03 -24.66 1.38
CA GLU A 312 19.64 -24.50 2.71
C GLU A 312 18.62 -24.47 3.84
N ASN A 313 17.45 -23.85 3.59
CA ASN A 313 16.38 -23.72 4.56
C ASN A 313 15.26 -24.78 4.40
N ASP A 314 15.46 -25.81 3.55
CA ASP A 314 14.49 -26.87 3.22
C ASP A 314 13.11 -26.32 2.87
N ILE A 315 13.08 -25.39 1.91
CA ILE A 315 11.85 -24.80 1.39
C ILE A 315 11.27 -25.67 0.28
N ARG A 316 9.94 -25.83 0.29
CA ARG A 316 9.17 -26.50 -0.74
C ARG A 316 8.08 -25.58 -1.29
N PHE A 317 7.49 -25.95 -2.41
CA PHE A 317 6.48 -25.15 -3.10
C PHE A 317 5.33 -26.01 -3.59
N VAL A 318 4.11 -25.55 -3.35
CA VAL A 318 2.88 -26.05 -4.02
C VAL A 318 2.48 -25.02 -5.05
N VAL A 319 2.49 -25.41 -6.31
CA VAL A 319 2.30 -24.52 -7.46
C VAL A 319 0.96 -24.78 -8.11
N PHE A 320 0.09 -23.77 -8.12
CA PHE A 320 -1.21 -23.83 -8.77
C PHE A 320 -1.11 -23.35 -10.22
N GLY A 321 -1.78 -24.09 -11.12
CA GLY A 321 -1.98 -23.67 -12.49
C GLY A 321 -2.69 -22.32 -12.57
N ARG A 322 -2.33 -21.48 -13.54
CA ARG A 322 -2.90 -20.15 -13.71
C ARG A 322 -2.90 -19.70 -15.17
N GLN A 323 -3.87 -18.82 -15.49
CA GLN A 323 -3.85 -18.11 -16.75
C GLN A 323 -2.68 -17.11 -16.78
N VAL A 324 -1.72 -17.32 -17.68
CA VAL A 324 -0.59 -16.43 -17.92
C VAL A 324 -0.68 -15.95 -19.37
N GLY A 325 -1.01 -14.68 -19.56
CA GLY A 325 -1.36 -14.15 -20.87
C GLY A 325 -2.60 -14.85 -21.45
N SER A 326 -2.49 -15.47 -22.62
CA SER A 326 -3.56 -16.21 -23.31
C SER A 326 -3.59 -17.71 -23.01
N GLN A 327 -2.64 -18.25 -22.23
CA GLN A 327 -2.51 -19.68 -21.97
C GLN A 327 -2.71 -20.01 -20.50
N PHE A 328 -3.36 -21.14 -20.21
CA PHE A 328 -3.36 -21.72 -18.87
C PHE A 328 -2.08 -22.55 -18.72
N MET A 329 -1.26 -22.19 -17.74
CA MET A 329 0.02 -22.83 -17.47
C MET A 329 -0.02 -23.61 -16.16
N THR A 330 0.63 -24.75 -16.17
CA THR A 330 0.86 -25.63 -15.01
C THR A 330 2.34 -25.80 -14.77
N LEU A 331 2.72 -26.47 -13.69
CA LEU A 331 4.13 -26.74 -13.39
C LEU A 331 4.83 -27.55 -14.52
N ASN A 332 4.09 -28.40 -15.24
CA ASN A 332 4.62 -29.20 -16.34
C ASN A 332 5.05 -28.35 -17.56
N ASP A 333 4.52 -27.13 -17.66
CA ASP A 333 4.82 -26.21 -18.75
C ASP A 333 6.03 -25.31 -18.43
N PHE A 334 6.70 -25.50 -17.28
CA PHE A 334 7.83 -24.70 -16.84
C PHE A 334 9.06 -25.55 -16.57
N LEU A 335 10.20 -25.12 -17.10
CA LEU A 335 11.47 -25.80 -16.88
C LEU A 335 12.14 -25.32 -15.58
N ILE A 336 12.02 -26.11 -14.54
CA ILE A 336 12.72 -25.86 -13.27
C ILE A 336 14.17 -26.36 -13.39
N PRO A 337 15.17 -25.56 -12.94
CA PRO A 337 16.55 -26.02 -12.88
C PRO A 337 16.68 -27.29 -12.03
N GLU A 338 17.54 -28.21 -12.46
CA GLU A 338 17.64 -29.57 -11.91
C GLU A 338 17.82 -29.58 -10.38
N GLU A 339 18.64 -28.66 -9.88
CA GLU A 339 18.95 -28.52 -8.46
C GLU A 339 17.75 -28.19 -7.55
N PHE A 340 16.64 -27.73 -8.16
CA PHE A 340 15.42 -27.34 -7.41
C PHE A 340 14.20 -28.24 -7.68
N LYS A 341 14.27 -29.18 -8.64
CA LYS A 341 13.11 -29.96 -9.11
C LYS A 341 12.31 -30.63 -8.02
N ASP A 342 12.97 -31.27 -7.08
CA ASP A 342 12.33 -32.06 -6.01
C ASP A 342 11.61 -31.21 -4.96
N ARG A 343 11.65 -29.87 -5.10
CA ARG A 343 11.05 -28.92 -4.16
C ARG A 343 9.68 -28.43 -4.60
N PHE A 344 9.24 -28.76 -5.80
CA PHE A 344 8.01 -28.25 -6.38
C PHE A 344 6.98 -29.35 -6.60
N ILE A 345 5.75 -29.10 -6.16
CA ILE A 345 4.59 -29.96 -6.32
C ILE A 345 3.56 -29.20 -7.14
N GLY A 346 3.22 -29.69 -8.34
CA GLY A 346 2.20 -29.09 -9.19
C GLY A 346 0.78 -29.49 -8.79
N ILE A 347 -0.14 -28.55 -8.80
CA ILE A 347 -1.58 -28.76 -8.71
C ILE A 347 -2.20 -28.40 -10.08
N THR A 348 -2.90 -29.35 -10.66
CA THR A 348 -3.45 -29.26 -12.02
C THR A 348 -4.94 -28.93 -12.06
N GLU A 349 -5.61 -28.86 -10.90
CA GLU A 349 -7.05 -28.63 -10.78
C GLU A 349 -7.38 -27.23 -10.24
#